data_30764ea1a85608150d06c2da2cded75a
#
_entry.id   30764ea1a85608150d06c2da2cded75a
#
_cell.length_a   1.000
_cell.length_b   1.000
_cell.length_c   1.000
_cell.angle_alpha   90.00
_cell.angle_beta   90.00
_cell.angle_gamma   90.00
#
_symmetry.space_group_name_H-M   'P 1'
#
loop_
_entity.id
_entity.type
_entity.pdbx_description
1 polymer ?
#
loop_
_entity_poly.entity_id
_entity_poly.type
_entity_poly.pdbx_seq_one_letter_code
_entity_poly.pdbx_strand_id
1 'polypeptide(L)'
;MKKLVLSLAVASALGLTACDSETIKDVKEDVAESGPAVTADSRVIFDPSNGVLSVPNDLLFSGTTDGTLNPPVEDPSDGSDPFVALSGLDGWSTVNPFVLDIAFPDGRSLDGDSVFNPESVRIFEAVMGGDTSDADCAAVTRGLACKIVRELTYITEFATQKSGTSVAVVPTAPLKAKTTYILVMTDKLKDSSGKSIAASTTYELVKQDINTHPLVTESQLALQAAINSFENAVAGAGVDKASIIYSMAMTTQSTSDVLLTYKSLLAGNLALGEFPAIGVADTGKSVADALA
;
A
#
# COMPACT_ATOMS: atom_id res chain seq x y z
N MET A 1 6.72 -28.45 -3.60
CA MET A 1 6.24 -29.55 -2.76
C MET A 1 5.70 -29.15 -1.38
N LYS A 2 5.55 -27.85 -1.05
CA LYS A 2 4.96 -27.37 0.24
C LYS A 2 3.48 -26.94 0.14
N LYS A 3 2.90 -26.92 -1.05
CA LYS A 3 1.48 -26.52 -1.24
C LYS A 3 0.47 -27.67 -1.12
N LEU A 4 0.93 -28.88 -0.96
CA LEU A 4 0.06 -30.08 -0.88
C LEU A 4 -0.34 -30.48 0.54
N VAL A 5 0.26 -29.88 1.57
CA VAL A 5 0.05 -30.29 2.97
C VAL A 5 -1.12 -29.55 3.62
N LEU A 6 -1.53 -28.38 3.10
CA LEU A 6 -2.61 -27.59 3.71
C LEU A 6 -4.01 -28.07 3.28
N SER A 7 -4.13 -28.74 2.14
CA SER A 7 -5.41 -29.29 1.67
C SER A 7 -5.78 -30.62 2.34
N LEU A 8 -4.85 -31.27 3.00
CA LEU A 8 -5.10 -32.56 3.67
C LEU A 8 -5.60 -32.42 5.12
N ALA A 9 -5.41 -31.26 5.74
CA ALA A 9 -5.79 -31.03 7.14
C ALA A 9 -7.29 -30.70 7.32
N VAL A 10 -7.98 -30.30 6.26
CA VAL A 10 -9.44 -29.99 6.32
C VAL A 10 -10.30 -31.23 6.09
N ALA A 11 -9.75 -32.28 5.45
CA ALA A 11 -10.48 -33.52 5.21
C ALA A 11 -10.57 -34.49 6.41
N SER A 12 -9.82 -34.23 7.50
CA SER A 12 -9.76 -35.12 8.66
C SER A 12 -10.74 -34.76 9.80
N ALA A 13 -11.59 -33.74 9.63
CA ALA A 13 -12.57 -33.32 10.65
C ALA A 13 -14.02 -33.77 10.39
N LEU A 14 -14.28 -34.46 9.29
CA LEU A 14 -15.60 -35.07 9.01
C LEU A 14 -15.48 -36.58 9.14
N GLY A 15 -16.09 -37.10 10.18
CA GLY A 15 -16.03 -38.47 10.68
C GLY A 15 -16.07 -39.57 9.63
N LEU A 16 -15.05 -40.40 9.64
CA LEU A 16 -14.95 -41.63 8.89
C LEU A 16 -15.76 -42.72 9.54
N THR A 17 -16.92 -43.05 8.93
CA THR A 17 -17.48 -44.36 9.01
C THR A 17 -18.04 -44.73 7.61
N ALA A 18 -17.22 -45.26 6.76
CA ALA A 18 -17.58 -46.30 5.78
C ALA A 18 -16.36 -46.67 4.95
N CYS A 19 -16.02 -47.95 4.95
CA CYS A 19 -15.08 -48.53 4.03
C CYS A 19 -15.72 -48.53 2.64
N ASP A 20 -15.25 -47.71 1.76
CA ASP A 20 -15.19 -47.98 0.33
C ASP A 20 -14.00 -47.19 -0.24
N SER A 21 -13.24 -47.81 -1.12
CA SER A 21 -12.00 -47.29 -1.66
C SER A 21 -12.29 -46.29 -2.79
N GLU A 22 -12.79 -45.12 -2.43
CA GLU A 22 -12.87 -44.03 -3.39
C GLU A 22 -11.46 -43.55 -3.75
N THR A 23 -11.17 -43.52 -5.03
CA THR A 23 -9.90 -43.02 -5.53
C THR A 23 -9.95 -41.48 -5.68
N ILE A 24 -8.77 -40.83 -5.67
CA ILE A 24 -8.66 -39.36 -5.92
C ILE A 24 -9.34 -38.97 -7.25
N LYS A 25 -9.53 -39.91 -8.15
CA LYS A 25 -10.18 -39.73 -9.43
C LYS A 25 -11.69 -39.60 -9.27
N ASP A 26 -12.30 -40.44 -8.41
CA ASP A 26 -13.74 -40.44 -8.15
C ASP A 26 -14.15 -39.14 -7.43
N VAL A 27 -13.34 -38.65 -6.47
CA VAL A 27 -13.54 -37.35 -5.80
C VAL A 27 -13.44 -36.18 -6.78
N LYS A 28 -12.59 -36.28 -7.81
CA LYS A 28 -12.49 -35.24 -8.85
C LYS A 28 -13.69 -35.27 -9.80
N GLU A 29 -14.23 -36.43 -10.11
CA GLU A 29 -15.42 -36.55 -10.93
C GLU A 29 -16.67 -36.05 -10.18
N ASP A 30 -16.83 -36.38 -8.90
CA ASP A 30 -17.92 -35.88 -8.06
C ASP A 30 -17.89 -34.37 -7.86
N VAL A 31 -16.70 -33.76 -7.70
CA VAL A 31 -16.54 -32.31 -7.64
C VAL A 31 -16.84 -31.62 -8.98
N ALA A 32 -16.59 -32.33 -10.10
CA ALA A 32 -16.92 -31.81 -11.44
C ALA A 32 -18.42 -31.89 -11.74
N GLU A 33 -19.15 -32.88 -11.17
CA GLU A 33 -20.59 -33.05 -11.36
C GLU A 33 -21.46 -32.23 -10.37
N SER A 34 -20.92 -31.81 -9.23
CA SER A 34 -21.71 -31.28 -8.10
C SER A 34 -21.85 -29.78 -7.98
N GLY A 35 -21.58 -28.98 -9.00
CA GLY A 35 -21.90 -27.54 -8.91
C GLY A 35 -21.28 -26.68 -10.01
N PRO A 36 -21.77 -25.45 -10.19
CA PRO A 36 -21.11 -24.51 -11.08
C PRO A 36 -19.67 -24.34 -10.60
N ALA A 37 -18.71 -24.47 -11.52
CA ALA A 37 -17.29 -24.28 -11.22
C ALA A 37 -17.12 -23.00 -10.38
N VAL A 38 -16.58 -23.15 -9.17
CA VAL A 38 -16.27 -21.98 -8.33
C VAL A 38 -15.20 -21.19 -9.10
N THR A 39 -15.66 -20.19 -9.83
CA THR A 39 -14.74 -19.31 -10.56
C THR A 39 -13.96 -18.51 -9.55
N ALA A 40 -12.63 -18.64 -9.59
CA ALA A 40 -11.76 -17.83 -8.76
C ALA A 40 -12.10 -16.33 -8.92
N ASP A 41 -12.05 -15.58 -7.83
CA ASP A 41 -12.32 -14.15 -7.85
C ASP A 41 -11.10 -13.38 -8.36
N SER A 42 -11.36 -12.28 -9.07
CA SER A 42 -10.37 -11.24 -9.29
C SER A 42 -10.09 -10.53 -7.96
N ARG A 43 -8.81 -10.41 -7.54
CA ARG A 43 -8.45 -9.92 -6.21
C ARG A 43 -7.35 -8.89 -6.25
N VAL A 44 -7.40 -7.91 -5.35
CA VAL A 44 -6.29 -7.01 -5.11
C VAL A 44 -5.07 -7.81 -4.64
N ILE A 45 -3.88 -7.45 -5.10
CA ILE A 45 -2.62 -8.08 -4.68
C ILE A 45 -2.14 -7.40 -3.40
N PHE A 46 -2.12 -8.14 -2.29
CA PHE A 46 -1.60 -7.68 -1.01
C PHE A 46 -1.18 -8.86 -0.16
N ASP A 47 0.14 -9.03 0.04
CA ASP A 47 0.74 -10.02 0.92
C ASP A 47 2.06 -9.49 1.48
N PRO A 48 2.01 -8.57 2.46
CA PRO A 48 3.20 -7.93 3.01
C PRO A 48 4.15 -8.90 3.72
N SER A 49 3.66 -10.06 4.17
CA SER A 49 4.50 -11.09 4.78
C SER A 49 5.48 -11.73 3.79
N ASN A 50 5.17 -11.68 2.51
CA ASN A 50 6.01 -12.12 1.41
C ASN A 50 6.60 -10.95 0.59
N GLY A 51 6.55 -9.73 1.13
CA GLY A 51 7.06 -8.54 0.46
C GLY A 51 6.22 -8.07 -0.74
N VAL A 52 4.99 -8.58 -0.89
CA VAL A 52 4.13 -8.28 -2.03
C VAL A 52 3.12 -7.22 -1.62
N LEU A 53 3.40 -5.97 -1.97
CA LEU A 53 2.52 -4.82 -1.75
C LEU A 53 2.72 -3.78 -2.85
N SER A 54 1.68 -3.00 -3.10
CA SER A 54 1.77 -1.85 -4.01
C SER A 54 2.64 -0.76 -3.40
N VAL A 55 3.43 -0.09 -4.22
CA VAL A 55 4.27 1.06 -3.86
C VAL A 55 3.69 2.28 -4.57
N PRO A 56 3.49 3.41 -3.87
CA PRO A 56 3.90 3.77 -2.50
C PRO A 56 3.12 3.05 -1.40
N ASN A 57 3.75 2.79 -0.23
CA ASN A 57 3.07 2.24 0.95
C ASN A 57 3.88 2.52 2.22
N ASP A 58 3.24 3.07 3.25
CA ASP A 58 3.90 3.44 4.51
C ASP A 58 4.28 2.24 5.38
N LEU A 59 3.86 1.02 5.05
CA LEU A 59 4.40 -0.20 5.67
C LEU A 59 5.91 -0.30 5.47
N LEU A 60 6.46 0.34 4.43
CA LEU A 60 7.91 0.39 4.18
C LEU A 60 8.68 1.35 5.10
N PHE A 61 8.03 2.08 6.01
CA PHE A 61 8.70 2.76 7.13
C PHE A 61 8.95 1.86 8.33
N SER A 62 8.40 0.64 8.32
CA SER A 62 8.55 -0.29 9.44
C SER A 62 10.02 -0.69 9.63
N GLY A 63 10.49 -0.64 10.89
CA GLY A 63 11.85 -1.06 11.24
C GLY A 63 12.92 0.02 11.18
N THR A 64 12.59 1.27 10.74
CA THR A 64 13.48 2.43 10.87
C THR A 64 13.11 3.30 12.06
N THR A 65 14.09 4.06 12.57
CA THR A 65 13.91 5.03 13.66
C THR A 65 14.25 6.45 13.22
N ASP A 66 14.81 6.62 12.02
CA ASP A 66 15.26 7.89 11.45
C ASP A 66 14.19 8.58 10.59
N GLY A 67 13.07 7.90 10.33
CA GLY A 67 11.96 8.41 9.52
C GLY A 67 12.15 8.24 8.02
N THR A 68 13.13 7.43 7.60
CA THR A 68 13.33 7.06 6.19
C THR A 68 12.64 5.73 5.85
N LEU A 69 12.46 5.48 4.55
CA LEU A 69 11.92 4.23 4.04
C LEU A 69 12.88 3.06 4.35
N ASN A 70 12.32 1.89 4.56
CA ASN A 70 13.05 0.65 4.81
C ASN A 70 12.63 -0.46 3.81
N PRO A 71 12.85 -0.27 2.51
CA PRO A 71 12.59 -1.34 1.56
C PRO A 71 13.56 -2.50 1.80
N PRO A 72 13.14 -3.75 1.53
CA PRO A 72 14.03 -4.89 1.63
C PRO A 72 15.15 -4.78 0.58
N VAL A 73 16.39 -4.70 1.01
CA VAL A 73 17.60 -4.70 0.17
C VAL A 73 18.46 -5.91 0.52
N GLU A 74 19.02 -6.58 -0.49
CA GLU A 74 19.91 -7.73 -0.29
C GLU A 74 21.31 -7.28 0.15
N ASP A 75 21.85 -6.25 -0.51
CA ASP A 75 23.16 -5.65 -0.19
C ASP A 75 23.02 -4.13 -0.06
N PRO A 76 23.03 -3.59 1.18
CA PRO A 76 22.96 -2.14 1.38
C PRO A 76 24.16 -1.36 0.82
N SER A 77 25.25 -2.02 0.46
CA SER A 77 26.44 -1.39 -0.14
C SER A 77 26.37 -1.29 -1.67
N ASP A 78 25.39 -1.94 -2.30
CA ASP A 78 25.18 -1.85 -3.74
C ASP A 78 24.46 -0.55 -4.11
N GLY A 79 25.24 0.50 -4.41
CA GLY A 79 24.71 1.78 -4.84
C GLY A 79 23.99 1.77 -6.21
N SER A 80 23.99 0.64 -6.93
CA SER A 80 23.23 0.47 -8.17
C SER A 80 21.82 -0.07 -7.94
N ASP A 81 21.54 -0.61 -6.73
CA ASP A 81 20.19 -1.05 -6.36
C ASP A 81 19.29 0.16 -6.09
N PRO A 82 18.20 0.35 -6.86
CA PRO A 82 17.27 1.46 -6.64
C PRO A 82 16.60 1.43 -5.26
N PHE A 83 16.48 0.28 -4.60
CA PHE A 83 15.94 0.18 -3.25
C PHE A 83 16.90 0.76 -2.20
N VAL A 84 18.23 0.67 -2.43
CA VAL A 84 19.23 1.37 -1.59
C VAL A 84 19.04 2.89 -1.69
N ALA A 85 18.78 3.42 -2.88
CA ALA A 85 18.50 4.85 -3.04
C ALA A 85 17.17 5.26 -2.38
N LEU A 86 16.13 4.40 -2.48
CA LEU A 86 14.84 4.62 -1.81
C LEU A 86 14.97 4.66 -0.29
N SER A 87 15.85 3.89 0.31
CA SER A 87 16.05 3.87 1.76
C SER A 87 16.55 5.19 2.35
N GLY A 88 17.05 6.11 1.52
CA GLY A 88 17.44 7.46 1.92
C GLY A 88 16.30 8.49 1.88
N LEU A 89 15.10 8.12 1.43
CA LEU A 89 13.97 9.04 1.30
C LEU A 89 13.10 9.06 2.56
N ASP A 90 12.62 10.24 2.93
CA ASP A 90 11.71 10.46 4.05
C ASP A 90 10.22 10.39 3.65
N GLY A 91 9.94 9.83 2.50
CA GLY A 91 8.58 9.67 1.98
C GLY A 91 8.51 9.46 0.48
N TRP A 92 7.30 9.48 -0.02
CA TRP A 92 6.96 9.18 -1.41
C TRP A 92 6.88 10.44 -2.27
N SER A 93 7.01 10.28 -3.58
CA SER A 93 6.91 11.39 -4.53
C SER A 93 5.56 12.11 -4.42
N THR A 94 5.59 13.44 -4.52
CA THR A 94 4.38 14.27 -4.56
C THR A 94 3.71 14.33 -5.93
N VAL A 95 4.34 13.76 -6.97
CA VAL A 95 3.88 13.90 -8.37
C VAL A 95 3.92 12.62 -9.19
N ASN A 96 4.66 11.59 -8.76
CA ASN A 96 4.79 10.37 -9.57
C ASN A 96 3.49 9.56 -9.58
N PRO A 97 3.04 9.09 -10.74
CA PRO A 97 2.01 8.06 -10.84
C PRO A 97 2.47 6.75 -10.19
N PHE A 98 1.51 5.97 -9.72
CA PHE A 98 1.76 4.64 -9.17
C PHE A 98 0.63 3.68 -9.55
N VAL A 99 0.83 2.39 -9.32
CA VAL A 99 -0.13 1.34 -9.68
C VAL A 99 -0.57 0.52 -8.48
N LEU A 100 -1.81 0.07 -8.53
CA LEU A 100 -2.43 -0.86 -7.59
C LEU A 100 -2.71 -2.14 -8.35
N ASP A 101 -2.05 -3.21 -7.98
CA ASP A 101 -2.04 -4.45 -8.74
C ASP A 101 -3.23 -5.37 -8.39
N ILE A 102 -3.78 -6.01 -9.41
CA ILE A 102 -4.93 -6.91 -9.29
C ILE A 102 -4.58 -8.23 -9.99
N ALA A 103 -4.82 -9.33 -9.30
CA ALA A 103 -4.72 -10.67 -9.85
C ALA A 103 -6.07 -11.08 -10.46
N PHE A 104 -6.02 -11.60 -11.68
CA PHE A 104 -7.19 -12.07 -12.41
C PHE A 104 -7.08 -13.57 -12.69
N PRO A 105 -8.17 -14.32 -12.57
CA PRO A 105 -8.24 -15.67 -13.11
C PRO A 105 -8.20 -15.64 -14.65
N ASP A 106 -7.90 -16.79 -15.25
CA ASP A 106 -7.78 -16.93 -16.70
C ASP A 106 -9.01 -16.39 -17.44
N GLY A 107 -8.76 -15.63 -18.50
CA GLY A 107 -9.78 -15.04 -19.34
C GLY A 107 -10.48 -13.80 -18.76
N ARG A 108 -10.08 -13.32 -17.58
CA ARG A 108 -10.59 -12.07 -17.00
C ARG A 108 -9.56 -10.94 -17.07
N SER A 109 -10.04 -9.72 -17.07
CA SER A 109 -9.23 -8.50 -17.05
C SER A 109 -9.95 -7.41 -16.28
N LEU A 110 -9.27 -6.33 -15.99
CA LEU A 110 -9.86 -5.15 -15.37
C LEU A 110 -10.90 -4.51 -16.31
N ASP A 111 -12.06 -4.17 -15.79
CA ASP A 111 -13.03 -3.33 -16.50
C ASP A 111 -12.60 -1.86 -16.46
N GLY A 112 -12.30 -1.29 -17.64
CA GLY A 112 -11.81 0.08 -17.77
C GLY A 112 -12.82 1.13 -17.30
N ASP A 113 -14.09 0.92 -17.55
CA ASP A 113 -15.12 1.90 -17.16
C ASP A 113 -15.28 1.96 -15.64
N SER A 114 -15.15 0.82 -14.96
CA SER A 114 -15.16 0.79 -13.50
C SER A 114 -13.98 1.53 -12.86
N VAL A 115 -12.82 1.61 -13.56
CA VAL A 115 -11.65 2.36 -13.09
C VAL A 115 -11.90 3.87 -13.07
N PHE A 116 -12.66 4.39 -14.05
CA PHE A 116 -12.99 5.81 -14.13
C PHE A 116 -14.12 6.24 -13.17
N ASN A 117 -14.72 5.31 -12.45
CA ASN A 117 -15.70 5.64 -11.43
C ASN A 117 -15.01 6.32 -10.23
N PRO A 118 -15.40 7.56 -9.84
CA PRO A 118 -14.76 8.27 -8.73
C PRO A 118 -14.90 7.58 -7.37
N GLU A 119 -15.84 6.65 -7.24
CA GLU A 119 -16.03 5.87 -6.02
C GLU A 119 -15.14 4.62 -5.98
N SER A 120 -14.49 4.23 -7.08
CA SER A 120 -13.66 3.02 -7.15
C SER A 120 -12.33 3.16 -6.42
N VAL A 121 -11.73 4.35 -6.52
CA VAL A 121 -10.53 4.73 -5.76
C VAL A 121 -10.77 6.10 -5.17
N ARG A 122 -10.61 6.21 -3.85
CA ARG A 122 -10.78 7.47 -3.13
C ARG A 122 -9.53 7.74 -2.31
N ILE A 123 -9.10 8.99 -2.24
CA ILE A 123 -7.88 9.42 -1.56
C ILE A 123 -8.22 10.52 -0.56
N PHE A 124 -7.72 10.36 0.66
CA PHE A 124 -8.01 11.25 1.78
C PHE A 124 -6.72 11.80 2.37
N GLU A 125 -6.62 13.10 2.53
CA GLU A 125 -5.59 13.75 3.34
C GLU A 125 -5.88 13.46 4.81
N ALA A 126 -4.90 12.94 5.55
CA ALA A 126 -5.06 12.46 6.91
C ALA A 126 -4.00 13.02 7.86
N VAL A 127 -4.35 13.13 9.13
CA VAL A 127 -3.40 13.31 10.23
C VAL A 127 -3.21 11.96 10.90
N MET A 128 -1.94 11.58 11.09
CA MET A 128 -1.57 10.32 11.73
C MET A 128 -1.31 10.50 13.21
N GLY A 129 -1.39 9.41 13.95
CA GLY A 129 -1.03 9.37 15.35
C GLY A 129 0.43 9.77 15.62
N GLY A 130 0.66 10.42 16.76
CA GLY A 130 1.96 10.94 17.15
C GLY A 130 2.33 12.28 16.51
N ASP A 131 1.41 12.90 15.78
CA ASP A 131 1.58 14.26 15.27
C ASP A 131 1.43 15.26 16.41
N THR A 132 2.57 15.82 16.85
CA THR A 132 2.62 16.80 17.95
C THR A 132 2.12 18.18 17.56
N SER A 133 1.91 18.44 16.27
CA SER A 133 1.30 19.69 15.79
C SER A 133 -0.22 19.70 15.97
N ASP A 134 -0.82 18.52 16.18
CA ASP A 134 -2.25 18.35 16.44
C ASP A 134 -2.46 17.69 17.81
N ALA A 135 -3.04 18.46 18.74
CA ALA A 135 -3.21 18.04 20.14
C ALA A 135 -4.06 16.77 20.29
N ASP A 136 -5.03 16.55 19.42
CA ASP A 136 -5.90 15.37 19.47
C ASP A 136 -5.18 14.12 18.96
N CYS A 137 -4.22 14.30 18.05
CA CYS A 137 -3.48 13.21 17.42
C CYS A 137 -2.17 12.87 18.12
N ALA A 138 -1.64 13.78 18.95
CA ALA A 138 -0.36 13.59 19.66
C ALA A 138 -0.35 12.33 20.55
N ALA A 139 -1.48 11.97 21.15
CA ALA A 139 -1.62 10.80 22.04
C ALA A 139 -2.01 9.51 21.29
N VAL A 140 -2.38 9.60 20.02
CA VAL A 140 -2.70 8.43 19.20
C VAL A 140 -1.39 7.71 18.81
N THR A 141 -1.41 6.41 18.82
CA THR A 141 -0.23 5.60 18.46
C THR A 141 0.27 5.95 17.06
N ARG A 142 1.57 6.16 16.92
CA ARG A 142 2.21 6.44 15.63
C ARG A 142 1.92 5.31 14.62
N GLY A 143 1.67 5.66 13.36
CA GLY A 143 1.33 4.72 12.30
C GLY A 143 -0.17 4.38 12.18
N LEU A 144 -0.98 4.81 13.17
CA LEU A 144 -2.44 4.72 13.08
C LEU A 144 -3.02 6.03 12.54
N ALA A 145 -4.11 5.95 11.77
CA ALA A 145 -4.85 7.13 11.37
C ALA A 145 -5.54 7.76 12.59
N CYS A 146 -5.39 9.08 12.75
CA CYS A 146 -6.06 9.83 13.78
C CYS A 146 -7.36 10.47 13.25
N LYS A 147 -7.26 11.23 12.17
CA LYS A 147 -8.42 11.89 11.56
C LYS A 147 -8.21 12.16 10.08
N ILE A 148 -9.32 12.25 9.34
CA ILE A 148 -9.33 12.74 7.96
C ILE A 148 -9.44 14.27 7.97
N VAL A 149 -8.63 14.91 7.13
CA VAL A 149 -8.69 16.37 6.91
C VAL A 149 -9.71 16.68 5.82
N ARG A 150 -9.59 15.99 4.67
CA ARG A 150 -10.48 16.12 3.52
C ARG A 150 -10.27 14.98 2.53
N GLU A 151 -11.20 14.82 1.63
CA GLU A 151 -11.04 13.98 0.45
C GLU A 151 -10.42 14.79 -0.70
N LEU A 152 -9.56 14.16 -1.50
CA LEU A 152 -9.04 14.73 -2.74
C LEU A 152 -10.12 14.71 -3.82
N THR A 153 -10.17 15.77 -4.62
CA THR A 153 -11.16 15.90 -5.71
C THR A 153 -10.71 15.09 -6.93
N TYR A 154 -11.50 14.07 -7.28
CA TYR A 154 -11.27 13.24 -8.47
C TYR A 154 -11.19 14.10 -9.74
N ILE A 155 -10.30 13.75 -10.68
CA ILE A 155 -9.95 14.46 -11.92
C ILE A 155 -9.15 15.75 -11.68
N THR A 156 -9.45 16.52 -10.62
CA THR A 156 -8.78 17.80 -10.36
C THR A 156 -7.44 17.60 -9.65
N GLU A 157 -7.36 16.70 -8.67
CA GLU A 157 -6.16 16.48 -7.88
C GLU A 157 -5.53 15.10 -8.17
N PHE A 158 -6.32 14.13 -8.57
CA PHE A 158 -5.85 12.84 -9.09
C PHE A 158 -6.86 12.25 -10.06
N ALA A 159 -6.41 11.35 -10.90
CA ALA A 159 -7.24 10.55 -11.79
C ALA A 159 -6.80 9.08 -11.72
N THR A 160 -7.68 8.20 -12.16
CA THR A 160 -7.37 6.78 -12.29
C THR A 160 -7.41 6.35 -13.74
N GLN A 161 -6.57 5.38 -14.09
CA GLN A 161 -6.49 4.82 -15.43
C GLN A 161 -6.21 3.32 -15.38
N LYS A 162 -6.80 2.56 -16.28
CA LYS A 162 -6.43 1.16 -16.48
C LYS A 162 -5.03 1.06 -17.06
N SER A 163 -4.16 0.28 -16.43
CA SER A 163 -2.79 0.00 -16.89
C SER A 163 -2.54 -1.51 -16.84
N GLY A 164 -2.79 -2.20 -17.95
CA GLY A 164 -2.72 -3.67 -17.99
C GLY A 164 -3.70 -4.32 -17.02
N THR A 165 -3.18 -5.03 -16.03
CA THR A 165 -3.94 -5.64 -14.93
C THR A 165 -4.09 -4.75 -13.70
N SER A 166 -3.56 -3.53 -13.73
CA SER A 166 -3.45 -2.66 -12.57
C SER A 166 -4.31 -1.41 -12.76
N VAL A 167 -4.66 -0.78 -11.65
CA VAL A 167 -5.23 0.58 -11.60
C VAL A 167 -4.07 1.55 -11.41
N ALA A 168 -3.78 2.36 -12.41
CA ALA A 168 -2.85 3.48 -12.27
C ALA A 168 -3.56 4.65 -11.58
N VAL A 169 -2.93 5.21 -10.57
CA VAL A 169 -3.32 6.44 -9.88
C VAL A 169 -2.37 7.54 -10.32
N VAL A 170 -2.89 8.59 -10.88
CA VAL A 170 -2.12 9.69 -11.48
C VAL A 170 -2.45 10.98 -10.73
N PRO A 171 -1.53 11.55 -9.93
CA PRO A 171 -1.70 12.89 -9.40
C PRO A 171 -1.79 13.90 -10.56
N THR A 172 -2.88 14.67 -10.63
CA THR A 172 -3.09 15.71 -11.64
C THR A 172 -2.66 17.09 -11.12
N ALA A 173 -2.43 17.18 -9.81
CA ALA A 173 -1.78 18.30 -9.14
C ALA A 173 -0.76 17.74 -8.12
N PRO A 174 0.32 18.49 -7.82
CA PRO A 174 1.26 18.04 -6.79
C PRO A 174 0.57 17.86 -5.44
N LEU A 175 0.80 16.71 -4.82
CA LEU A 175 0.39 16.46 -3.44
C LEU A 175 1.19 17.36 -2.48
N LYS A 176 0.65 17.67 -1.33
CA LYS A 176 1.37 18.42 -0.30
C LYS A 176 2.56 17.60 0.20
N ALA A 177 3.69 18.24 0.42
CA ALA A 177 4.85 17.61 1.03
C ALA A 177 4.59 17.25 2.51
N LYS A 178 5.26 16.21 3.01
CA LYS A 178 5.19 15.76 4.41
C LYS A 178 3.75 15.54 4.89
N THR A 179 2.92 15.01 4.02
CA THR A 179 1.50 14.82 4.27
C THR A 179 1.12 13.37 4.01
N THR A 180 0.39 12.77 4.94
CA THR A 180 -0.11 11.42 4.77
C THR A 180 -1.45 11.43 4.03
N TYR A 181 -1.56 10.52 3.08
CA TYR A 181 -2.77 10.25 2.34
C TYR A 181 -3.21 8.80 2.58
N ILE A 182 -4.48 8.60 2.91
CA ILE A 182 -5.09 7.28 2.96
C ILE A 182 -5.84 7.07 1.65
N LEU A 183 -5.46 6.02 0.93
CA LEU A 183 -6.11 5.57 -0.29
C LEU A 183 -6.97 4.35 0.04
N VAL A 184 -8.19 4.33 -0.52
CA VAL A 184 -9.07 3.17 -0.46
C VAL A 184 -9.51 2.76 -1.86
N MET A 185 -9.55 1.45 -2.12
CA MET A 185 -10.22 0.83 -3.26
C MET A 185 -11.53 0.22 -2.78
N THR A 186 -12.57 0.33 -3.57
CA THR A 186 -13.90 -0.16 -3.22
C THR A 186 -14.39 -1.25 -4.18
N ASP A 187 -15.46 -1.91 -3.81
CA ASP A 187 -16.18 -2.90 -4.62
C ASP A 187 -16.82 -2.35 -5.91
N LYS A 188 -16.68 -1.04 -6.15
CA LYS A 188 -17.06 -0.41 -7.44
C LYS A 188 -16.11 -0.77 -8.57
N LEU A 189 -14.87 -1.18 -8.23
CA LEU A 189 -13.96 -1.79 -9.20
C LEU A 189 -14.49 -3.16 -9.62
N LYS A 190 -14.48 -3.40 -10.94
CA LYS A 190 -15.03 -4.62 -11.54
C LYS A 190 -14.05 -5.27 -12.51
N ASP A 191 -14.21 -6.55 -12.69
CA ASP A 191 -13.57 -7.27 -13.78
C ASP A 191 -14.43 -7.29 -15.05
N SER A 192 -13.89 -7.79 -16.15
CA SER A 192 -14.53 -7.86 -17.47
C SER A 192 -15.81 -8.72 -17.51
N SER A 193 -16.11 -9.47 -16.45
CA SER A 193 -17.39 -10.17 -16.30
C SER A 193 -18.45 -9.35 -15.56
N GLY A 194 -18.11 -8.12 -15.13
CA GLY A 194 -18.97 -7.25 -14.33
C GLY A 194 -19.00 -7.58 -12.84
N LYS A 195 -18.18 -8.55 -12.39
CA LYS A 195 -18.06 -8.92 -10.98
C LYS A 195 -17.12 -7.95 -10.27
N SER A 196 -17.46 -7.54 -9.04
CA SER A 196 -16.59 -6.70 -8.21
C SER A 196 -15.27 -7.41 -7.92
N ILE A 197 -14.18 -6.64 -7.95
CA ILE A 197 -12.87 -7.08 -7.47
C ILE A 197 -13.00 -7.35 -5.95
N ALA A 198 -12.43 -8.46 -5.49
CA ALA A 198 -12.43 -8.82 -4.09
C ALA A 198 -11.12 -8.38 -3.41
N ALA A 199 -11.14 -8.25 -2.10
CA ALA A 199 -9.94 -8.10 -1.30
C ALA A 199 -9.04 -9.35 -1.43
N SER A 200 -7.73 -9.23 -1.20
CA SER A 200 -6.88 -10.40 -1.02
C SER A 200 -7.26 -11.15 0.26
N THR A 201 -6.96 -12.43 0.33
CA THR A 201 -7.22 -13.22 1.54
C THR A 201 -6.47 -12.66 2.75
N THR A 202 -5.25 -12.17 2.56
CA THR A 202 -4.48 -11.51 3.62
C THR A 202 -5.17 -10.23 4.08
N TYR A 203 -5.69 -9.42 3.15
CA TYR A 203 -6.40 -8.21 3.50
C TYR A 203 -7.72 -8.51 4.23
N GLU A 204 -8.46 -9.52 3.81
CA GLU A 204 -9.69 -9.97 4.50
C GLU A 204 -9.44 -10.37 5.96
N LEU A 205 -8.27 -10.93 6.27
CA LEU A 205 -7.88 -11.25 7.64
C LEU A 205 -7.57 -10.00 8.46
N VAL A 206 -6.74 -9.09 7.93
CA VAL A 206 -6.29 -7.91 8.69
C VAL A 206 -7.35 -6.81 8.79
N LYS A 207 -8.36 -6.80 7.93
CA LYS A 207 -9.50 -5.86 8.05
C LYS A 207 -10.53 -6.26 9.10
N GLN A 208 -10.49 -7.50 9.61
CA GLN A 208 -11.39 -7.91 10.69
C GLN A 208 -11.21 -6.99 11.91
N ASP A 209 -12.29 -6.78 12.64
CA ASP A 209 -12.26 -5.93 13.84
C ASP A 209 -11.32 -6.53 14.89
N ILE A 210 -10.26 -5.80 15.19
CA ILE A 210 -9.22 -6.17 16.15
C ILE A 210 -9.79 -6.44 17.57
N ASN A 211 -10.92 -5.84 17.93
CA ASN A 211 -11.53 -6.03 19.26
C ASN A 211 -12.29 -7.35 19.37
N THR A 212 -12.78 -7.88 18.26
CA THR A 212 -13.58 -9.12 18.24
C THR A 212 -12.81 -10.30 17.63
N HIS A 213 -11.89 -10.05 16.72
CA HIS A 213 -11.10 -11.04 16.00
C HIS A 213 -9.62 -10.64 15.94
N PRO A 214 -8.92 -10.49 17.09
CA PRO A 214 -7.51 -10.11 17.10
C PRO A 214 -6.65 -11.21 16.48
N LEU A 215 -5.69 -10.83 15.66
CA LEU A 215 -4.70 -11.74 15.10
C LEU A 215 -3.66 -12.12 16.16
N VAL A 216 -2.86 -13.15 15.88
CA VAL A 216 -2.09 -13.84 16.93
C VAL A 216 -0.72 -13.21 17.19
N THR A 217 0.01 -12.80 16.12
CA THR A 217 1.37 -12.28 16.27
C THR A 217 1.38 -10.76 16.41
N GLU A 218 2.40 -10.22 17.05
CA GLU A 218 2.57 -8.78 17.27
C GLU A 218 2.59 -8.00 15.93
N SER A 219 3.29 -8.51 14.93
CA SER A 219 3.34 -7.89 13.60
C SER A 219 1.98 -7.92 12.89
N GLN A 220 1.23 -9.01 13.01
CA GLN A 220 -0.12 -9.11 12.47
C GLN A 220 -1.09 -8.18 13.18
N LEU A 221 -0.99 -8.07 14.52
CA LEU A 221 -1.80 -7.13 15.31
C LEU A 221 -1.49 -5.68 14.96
N ALA A 222 -0.22 -5.34 14.76
CA ALA A 222 0.17 -4.00 14.34
C ALA A 222 -0.40 -3.64 12.95
N LEU A 223 -0.31 -4.56 12.00
CA LEU A 223 -0.90 -4.40 10.67
C LEU A 223 -2.43 -4.29 10.74
N GLN A 224 -3.08 -5.15 11.52
CA GLN A 224 -4.53 -5.13 11.74
C GLN A 224 -4.98 -3.80 12.37
N ALA A 225 -4.25 -3.31 13.38
CA ALA A 225 -4.53 -2.02 14.00
C ALA A 225 -4.42 -0.87 13.00
N ALA A 226 -3.38 -0.86 12.15
CA ALA A 226 -3.19 0.15 11.11
C ALA A 226 -4.35 0.14 10.11
N ILE A 227 -4.68 -1.02 9.52
CA ILE A 227 -5.77 -1.16 8.56
C ILE A 227 -7.11 -0.79 9.18
N ASN A 228 -7.40 -1.25 10.41
CA ASN A 228 -8.62 -0.88 11.12
C ASN A 228 -8.72 0.64 11.35
N SER A 229 -7.59 1.28 11.69
CA SER A 229 -7.56 2.74 11.89
C SER A 229 -7.85 3.49 10.58
N PHE A 230 -7.27 3.04 9.45
CA PHE A 230 -7.51 3.65 8.14
C PHE A 230 -8.98 3.52 7.74
N GLU A 231 -9.53 2.30 7.79
CA GLU A 231 -10.92 2.06 7.42
C GLU A 231 -11.91 2.81 8.33
N ASN A 232 -11.63 2.89 9.64
CA ASN A 232 -12.47 3.65 10.57
C ASN A 232 -12.42 5.16 10.29
N ALA A 233 -11.23 5.71 10.01
CA ALA A 233 -11.07 7.13 9.70
C ALA A 233 -11.82 7.52 8.42
N VAL A 234 -11.68 6.74 7.33
CA VAL A 234 -12.37 7.02 6.07
C VAL A 234 -13.87 6.73 6.14
N ALA A 235 -14.31 5.77 6.98
CA ALA A 235 -15.73 5.55 7.26
C ALA A 235 -16.35 6.78 7.95
N GLY A 236 -15.63 7.40 8.88
CA GLY A 236 -16.01 8.68 9.47
C GLY A 236 -16.14 9.83 8.45
N ALA A 237 -15.44 9.71 7.30
CA ALA A 237 -15.51 10.64 6.17
C ALA A 237 -16.54 10.21 5.09
N GLY A 238 -17.39 9.22 5.35
CA GLY A 238 -18.49 8.83 4.48
C GLY A 238 -18.18 7.71 3.48
N VAL A 239 -17.13 6.92 3.68
CA VAL A 239 -16.91 5.68 2.94
C VAL A 239 -17.69 4.54 3.61
N ASP A 240 -18.43 3.77 2.84
CA ASP A 240 -19.00 2.52 3.37
C ASP A 240 -17.88 1.51 3.63
N LYS A 241 -17.62 1.21 4.90
CA LYS A 241 -16.57 0.29 5.32
C LYS A 241 -16.72 -1.12 4.71
N ALA A 242 -17.97 -1.56 4.49
CA ALA A 242 -18.24 -2.85 3.87
C ALA A 242 -17.80 -2.90 2.39
N SER A 243 -17.80 -1.75 1.71
CA SER A 243 -17.36 -1.65 0.32
C SER A 243 -15.85 -1.66 0.13
N ILE A 244 -15.06 -1.44 1.20
CA ILE A 244 -13.60 -1.33 1.10
C ILE A 244 -12.98 -2.71 0.83
N ILE A 245 -12.28 -2.84 -0.28
CA ILE A 245 -11.53 -4.05 -0.67
C ILE A 245 -10.02 -3.92 -0.44
N TYR A 246 -9.53 -2.69 -0.26
CA TYR A 246 -8.14 -2.39 0.06
C TYR A 246 -8.00 -0.98 0.62
N SER A 247 -7.13 -0.80 1.60
CA SER A 247 -6.70 0.51 2.07
C SER A 247 -5.20 0.52 2.34
N MET A 248 -4.58 1.66 2.15
CA MET A 248 -3.18 1.89 2.46
C MET A 248 -2.95 3.35 2.83
N ALA A 249 -1.86 3.62 3.54
CA ALA A 249 -1.36 4.97 3.75
C ALA A 249 -0.10 5.21 2.91
N MET A 250 0.07 6.44 2.43
CA MET A 250 1.30 6.93 1.82
C MET A 250 1.61 8.33 2.32
N THR A 251 2.81 8.52 2.85
CA THR A 251 3.30 9.82 3.31
C THR A 251 4.26 10.40 2.29
N THR A 252 3.99 11.61 1.83
CA THR A 252 4.83 12.28 0.84
C THR A 252 6.11 12.80 1.46
N GLN A 253 7.19 12.80 0.68
CA GLN A 253 8.51 13.26 1.08
C GLN A 253 8.56 14.77 1.38
N SER A 254 9.57 15.19 2.11
CA SER A 254 9.97 16.59 2.21
C SER A 254 10.50 17.08 0.84
N THR A 255 10.15 18.30 0.47
CA THR A 255 10.57 18.86 -0.84
C THR A 255 11.51 20.04 -0.69
N SER A 256 11.47 20.75 0.43
CA SER A 256 12.20 22.00 0.60
C SER A 256 13.03 22.08 1.90
N ASP A 257 12.87 21.15 2.82
CA ASP A 257 13.44 21.22 4.17
C ASP A 257 14.96 21.34 4.16
N VAL A 258 15.65 20.55 3.34
CA VAL A 258 17.10 20.59 3.19
C VAL A 258 17.56 21.96 2.68
N LEU A 259 16.90 22.47 1.64
CA LEU A 259 17.24 23.78 1.06
C LEU A 259 16.94 24.93 2.02
N LEU A 260 15.83 24.86 2.77
CA LEU A 260 15.47 25.87 3.77
C LEU A 260 16.43 25.85 4.95
N THR A 261 16.82 24.67 5.41
CA THR A 261 17.83 24.51 6.47
C THR A 261 19.18 25.06 6.03
N TYR A 262 19.61 24.69 4.82
CA TYR A 262 20.85 25.23 4.25
C TYR A 262 20.81 26.76 4.10
N LYS A 263 19.72 27.31 3.59
CA LYS A 263 19.50 28.76 3.50
C LYS A 263 19.57 29.43 4.87
N SER A 264 19.00 28.84 5.91
CA SER A 264 19.03 29.36 7.28
C SER A 264 20.44 29.34 7.86
N LEU A 265 21.19 28.26 7.63
CA LEU A 265 22.60 28.15 8.04
C LEU A 265 23.48 29.20 7.34
N LEU A 266 23.28 29.37 6.03
CA LEU A 266 23.99 30.41 5.27
C LEU A 266 23.69 31.83 5.83
N ALA A 267 22.42 32.11 6.09
CA ALA A 267 22.03 33.42 6.63
C ALA A 267 22.63 33.63 8.03
N GLY A 268 22.69 32.63 8.88
CA GLY A 268 23.34 32.65 10.17
C GLY A 268 24.86 32.92 10.06
N ASN A 269 25.53 32.21 9.18
CA ASN A 269 26.98 32.37 8.95
C ASN A 269 27.30 33.76 8.36
N LEU A 270 26.50 34.26 7.42
CA LEU A 270 26.65 35.61 6.88
C LEU A 270 26.46 36.68 7.93
N ALA A 271 25.51 36.50 8.86
CA ALA A 271 25.29 37.43 9.97
C ALA A 271 26.47 37.45 10.94
N LEU A 272 27.23 36.36 11.07
CA LEU A 272 28.46 36.28 11.86
C LEU A 272 29.71 36.73 11.09
N GLY A 273 29.58 37.11 9.81
CA GLY A 273 30.70 37.44 8.95
C GLY A 273 31.49 36.24 8.43
N GLU A 274 30.94 35.02 8.61
CA GLU A 274 31.51 33.78 8.10
C GLU A 274 30.96 33.47 6.71
N PHE A 275 31.85 33.34 5.75
CA PHE A 275 31.45 32.90 4.39
C PHE A 275 31.71 31.41 4.25
N PRO A 276 30.69 30.61 3.86
CA PRO A 276 30.92 29.20 3.59
C PRO A 276 31.92 29.06 2.44
N ALA A 277 32.97 28.28 2.65
CA ALA A 277 33.91 27.94 1.61
C ALA A 277 33.20 27.00 0.60
N ILE A 278 32.76 27.55 -0.51
CA ILE A 278 32.24 26.75 -1.64
C ILE A 278 33.47 26.21 -2.38
N GLY A 279 33.82 24.98 -2.14
CA GLY A 279 34.81 24.27 -2.93
C GLY A 279 34.17 23.74 -4.21
N VAL A 280 34.66 24.17 -5.35
CA VAL A 280 34.34 23.52 -6.63
C VAL A 280 35.53 22.62 -6.94
N ALA A 281 35.33 21.30 -6.87
CA ALA A 281 36.33 20.31 -7.28
C ALA A 281 36.02 19.85 -8.70
N ASP A 282 37.05 19.80 -9.53
CA ASP A 282 36.96 19.11 -10.80
C ASP A 282 36.82 17.61 -10.55
N THR A 283 35.74 17.01 -10.98
CA THR A 283 35.47 15.56 -10.83
C THR A 283 36.27 14.73 -11.81
N GLY A 284 36.98 15.38 -12.79
CA GLY A 284 37.67 14.70 -13.88
C GLY A 284 36.73 14.00 -14.86
N LYS A 285 35.42 14.19 -14.75
CA LYS A 285 34.41 13.63 -15.65
C LYS A 285 33.90 14.69 -16.61
N SER A 286 33.71 14.31 -17.85
CA SER A 286 32.98 15.17 -18.81
C SER A 286 31.49 15.22 -18.43
N VAL A 287 30.76 16.24 -18.90
CA VAL A 287 29.32 16.34 -18.71
C VAL A 287 28.59 15.11 -19.29
N ALA A 288 29.07 14.58 -20.40
CA ALA A 288 28.53 13.38 -21.01
C ALA A 288 28.71 12.15 -20.13
N ASP A 289 29.88 11.99 -19.49
CA ASP A 289 30.13 10.88 -18.55
C ASP A 289 29.38 11.01 -17.22
N ALA A 290 29.00 12.21 -16.87
CA ALA A 290 28.21 12.46 -15.64
C ALA A 290 26.70 12.27 -15.87
N LEU A 291 26.22 12.28 -17.12
CA LEU A 291 24.83 12.10 -17.51
C LEU A 291 24.55 10.70 -18.10
N ALA A 292 25.56 9.85 -18.23
CA ALA A 292 25.44 8.48 -18.69
C ALA A 292 25.22 7.52 -17.52
#